data_72bb4fcd84b8ba0de9c19aa5a797b741
#
_entry.id   72bb4fcd84b8ba0de9c19aa5a797b741
#
_cell.length_a   1.000
_cell.length_b   1.000
_cell.length_c   1.000
_cell.angle_alpha   90.00
_cell.angle_beta   90.00
_cell.angle_gamma   90.00
#
_symmetry.space_group_name_H-M   'P 1'
#
loop_
_entity.id
_entity.type
_entity.pdbx_description
1 polymer ?
#
loop_
_entity_poly.entity_id
_entity_poly.type
_entity_poly.pdbx_seq_one_letter_code
_entity_poly.pdbx_strand_id
1 'polypeptide(L)'
;MKIKGNNVLITGGASGIGKIMGRMALEKGAKALIIWDVNQEALEATAAEFASRGRVYIYKVDITNSQLVAQTYQQIKDECGSVDILINCAGIVRGNKTFDQQTEQDIRLTFEVNTIAPMIITKEILPDMLRRNSGHICNIASAGGMLSTPKMSVYAASKWAAIGWSDSVRIELQEMKSNVHVTTIAPYFINTGMFNGVKSPLLPIQQPEPTARKIIRAIERNRTFRGIPFGFHFIRFWQAILPIRVFDFVFGTVFGIYHAMDNFTGRTK
;
A
#
# COMPACT_ATOMS: atom_id res chain seq x y z
N MET A 1 1.25 -17.48 1.75
CA MET A 1 -0.06 -17.87 1.17
C MET A 1 0.04 -17.78 -0.35
N LYS A 2 -0.55 -18.68 -1.13
CA LYS A 2 -0.51 -18.57 -2.60
C LYS A 2 -1.65 -17.70 -3.10
N ILE A 3 -1.45 -17.04 -4.26
CA ILE A 3 -2.52 -16.29 -4.93
C ILE A 3 -3.57 -17.24 -5.52
N LYS A 4 -3.09 -18.35 -6.10
CA LYS A 4 -3.94 -19.35 -6.79
C LYS A 4 -5.03 -19.88 -5.88
N GLY A 5 -6.28 -19.83 -6.35
CA GLY A 5 -7.45 -20.38 -5.66
C GLY A 5 -8.02 -19.49 -4.53
N ASN A 6 -7.45 -18.31 -4.30
CA ASN A 6 -7.85 -17.40 -3.23
C ASN A 6 -8.57 -16.16 -3.75
N ASN A 7 -9.49 -15.61 -2.95
CA ASN A 7 -10.14 -14.33 -3.19
C ASN A 7 -9.21 -13.19 -2.77
N VAL A 8 -8.89 -12.29 -3.70
CA VAL A 8 -7.94 -11.18 -3.49
C VAL A 8 -8.69 -9.86 -3.55
N LEU A 9 -8.71 -9.13 -2.43
CA LEU A 9 -9.24 -7.77 -2.36
C LEU A 9 -8.09 -6.76 -2.46
N ILE A 10 -8.22 -5.78 -3.35
CA ILE A 10 -7.26 -4.69 -3.52
C ILE A 10 -7.97 -3.34 -3.42
N THR A 11 -7.59 -2.52 -2.44
CA THR A 11 -8.03 -1.12 -2.37
C THR A 11 -7.17 -0.24 -3.30
N GLY A 12 -7.78 0.71 -4.00
CA GLY A 12 -7.09 1.47 -5.05
C GLY A 12 -6.71 0.60 -6.25
N GLY A 13 -7.50 -0.45 -6.51
CA GLY A 13 -7.18 -1.47 -7.52
C GLY A 13 -7.57 -1.11 -8.95
N ALA A 14 -8.23 0.03 -9.19
CA ALA A 14 -8.62 0.47 -10.53
C ALA A 14 -7.52 1.25 -11.25
N SER A 15 -6.39 1.55 -10.58
CA SER A 15 -5.31 2.32 -11.19
C SER A 15 -3.93 1.95 -10.67
N GLY A 16 -2.89 2.46 -11.34
CA GLY A 16 -1.51 2.39 -10.88
C GLY A 16 -1.05 0.97 -10.55
N ILE A 17 -0.32 0.84 -9.44
CA ILE A 17 0.25 -0.45 -9.03
C ILE A 17 -0.82 -1.43 -8.54
N GLY A 18 -1.95 -0.92 -7.99
CA GLY A 18 -3.08 -1.74 -7.57
C GLY A 18 -3.69 -2.52 -8.73
N LYS A 19 -3.94 -1.84 -9.85
CA LYS A 19 -4.44 -2.46 -11.09
C LYS A 19 -3.47 -3.53 -11.64
N ILE A 20 -2.17 -3.23 -11.63
CA ILE A 20 -1.14 -4.18 -12.09
C ILE A 20 -1.11 -5.43 -11.19
N MET A 21 -1.19 -5.25 -9.87
CA MET A 21 -1.25 -6.38 -8.93
C MET A 21 -2.52 -7.20 -9.13
N GLY A 22 -3.66 -6.56 -9.40
CA GLY A 22 -4.93 -7.21 -9.73
C GLY A 22 -4.81 -8.11 -10.97
N ARG A 23 -4.25 -7.57 -12.06
CA ARG A 23 -3.97 -8.36 -13.28
C ARG A 23 -3.07 -9.56 -12.98
N MET A 24 -1.98 -9.36 -12.26
CA MET A 24 -1.07 -10.44 -11.87
C MET A 24 -1.73 -11.49 -10.97
N ALA A 25 -2.67 -11.08 -10.10
CA ALA A 25 -3.42 -12.01 -9.26
C ALA A 25 -4.30 -12.93 -10.12
N LEU A 26 -5.00 -12.39 -11.12
CA LEU A 26 -5.79 -13.18 -12.06
C LEU A 26 -4.89 -14.11 -12.89
N GLU A 27 -3.78 -13.62 -13.44
CA GLU A 27 -2.80 -14.43 -14.18
C GLU A 27 -2.21 -15.58 -13.35
N LYS A 28 -2.16 -15.44 -12.03
CA LYS A 28 -1.75 -16.47 -11.09
C LYS A 28 -2.88 -17.39 -10.63
N GLY A 29 -4.08 -17.24 -11.18
CA GLY A 29 -5.23 -18.10 -10.90
C GLY A 29 -5.91 -17.76 -9.58
N ALA A 30 -6.01 -16.48 -9.21
CA ALA A 30 -6.92 -16.04 -8.14
C ALA A 30 -8.33 -16.57 -8.41
N LYS A 31 -9.04 -17.01 -7.36
CA LYS A 31 -10.44 -17.46 -7.47
C LYS A 31 -11.35 -16.31 -7.89
N ALA A 32 -11.14 -15.15 -7.28
CA ALA A 32 -11.75 -13.89 -7.66
C ALA A 32 -10.81 -12.72 -7.33
N LEU A 33 -10.89 -11.68 -8.13
CA LEU A 33 -10.31 -10.37 -7.87
C LEU A 33 -11.43 -9.42 -7.46
N ILE A 34 -11.29 -8.79 -6.31
CA ILE A 34 -12.22 -7.81 -5.76
C ILE A 34 -11.50 -6.47 -5.74
N ILE A 35 -12.06 -5.46 -6.37
CA ILE A 35 -11.44 -4.15 -6.52
C ILE A 35 -12.31 -3.09 -5.83
N TRP A 36 -11.71 -2.37 -4.89
CA TRP A 36 -12.29 -1.16 -4.30
C TRP A 36 -11.56 0.07 -4.81
N ASP A 37 -12.32 1.03 -5.32
CA ASP A 37 -11.78 2.33 -5.74
C ASP A 37 -12.88 3.39 -5.62
N VAL A 38 -12.51 4.66 -5.57
CA VAL A 38 -13.47 5.78 -5.56
C VAL A 38 -13.90 6.19 -6.97
N ASN A 39 -13.13 5.82 -8.00
CA ASN A 39 -13.36 6.20 -9.39
C ASN A 39 -14.16 5.12 -10.13
N GLN A 40 -15.45 5.37 -10.35
CA GLN A 40 -16.36 4.44 -11.01
C GLN A 40 -15.93 4.11 -12.44
N GLU A 41 -15.56 5.11 -13.24
CA GLU A 41 -15.14 4.92 -14.63
C GLU A 41 -13.88 4.04 -14.73
N ALA A 42 -12.91 4.27 -13.83
CA ALA A 42 -11.70 3.44 -13.76
C ALA A 42 -12.00 2.00 -13.33
N LEU A 43 -12.97 1.79 -12.44
CA LEU A 43 -13.44 0.47 -12.03
C LEU A 43 -14.04 -0.28 -13.22
N GLU A 44 -14.96 0.34 -13.95
CA GLU A 44 -15.64 -0.25 -15.12
C GLU A 44 -14.64 -0.57 -16.24
N ALA A 45 -13.74 0.37 -16.56
CA ALA A 45 -12.70 0.15 -17.55
C ALA A 45 -11.74 -1.00 -17.13
N THR A 46 -11.41 -1.12 -15.83
CA THR A 46 -10.57 -2.20 -15.32
C THR A 46 -11.30 -3.53 -15.35
N ALA A 47 -12.58 -3.57 -15.00
CA ALA A 47 -13.38 -4.78 -15.06
C ALA A 47 -13.52 -5.29 -16.52
N ALA A 48 -13.77 -4.38 -17.47
CA ALA A 48 -13.83 -4.72 -18.90
C ALA A 48 -12.49 -5.28 -19.41
N GLU A 49 -11.36 -4.66 -19.05
CA GLU A 49 -10.02 -5.12 -19.43
C GLU A 49 -9.71 -6.53 -18.87
N PHE A 50 -10.22 -6.83 -17.67
CA PHE A 50 -9.92 -8.10 -16.99
C PHE A 50 -10.97 -9.18 -17.22
N ALA A 51 -12.08 -8.90 -17.91
CA ALA A 51 -13.20 -9.83 -18.08
C ALA A 51 -12.81 -11.21 -18.64
N SER A 52 -11.84 -11.26 -19.55
CA SER A 52 -11.34 -12.51 -20.13
C SER A 52 -10.32 -13.26 -19.24
N ARG A 53 -9.87 -12.68 -18.12
CA ARG A 53 -8.79 -13.21 -17.29
C ARG A 53 -9.29 -13.97 -16.06
N GLY A 54 -10.56 -13.78 -15.66
CA GLY A 54 -11.14 -14.42 -14.50
C GLY A 54 -12.31 -13.64 -13.89
N ARG A 55 -12.75 -14.05 -12.71
CA ARG A 55 -13.83 -13.38 -11.99
C ARG A 55 -13.35 -12.08 -11.39
N VAL A 56 -14.01 -10.97 -11.73
CA VAL A 56 -13.70 -9.63 -11.22
C VAL A 56 -14.97 -9.01 -10.62
N TYR A 57 -14.89 -8.57 -9.40
CA TYR A 57 -15.91 -7.81 -8.70
C TYR A 57 -15.39 -6.41 -8.44
N ILE A 58 -16.20 -5.41 -8.74
CA ILE A 58 -15.84 -4.01 -8.57
C ILE A 58 -16.83 -3.32 -7.64
N TYR A 59 -16.33 -2.52 -6.72
CA TYR A 59 -17.16 -1.74 -5.81
C TYR A 59 -16.61 -0.32 -5.71
N LYS A 60 -17.49 0.66 -5.91
CA LYS A 60 -17.16 2.06 -5.65
C LYS A 60 -17.19 2.31 -4.15
N VAL A 61 -16.02 2.40 -3.54
CA VAL A 61 -15.87 2.58 -2.08
C VAL A 61 -14.96 3.75 -1.79
N ASP A 62 -15.49 4.75 -1.08
CA ASP A 62 -14.66 5.67 -0.34
C ASP A 62 -14.24 4.98 0.96
N ILE A 63 -12.98 4.57 1.03
CA ILE A 63 -12.44 3.82 2.16
C ILE A 63 -12.37 4.65 3.46
N THR A 64 -12.55 5.96 3.40
CA THR A 64 -12.64 6.82 4.60
C THR A 64 -14.02 6.76 5.25
N ASN A 65 -15.01 6.20 4.57
CA ASN A 65 -16.33 5.96 5.11
C ASN A 65 -16.43 4.54 5.72
N SER A 66 -16.26 4.45 7.02
CA SER A 66 -16.27 3.17 7.76
C SER A 66 -17.59 2.40 7.64
N GLN A 67 -18.71 3.08 7.54
CA GLN A 67 -20.02 2.46 7.33
C GLN A 67 -20.11 1.78 5.96
N LEU A 68 -19.66 2.49 4.90
CA LEU A 68 -19.61 1.96 3.54
C LEU A 68 -18.65 0.76 3.45
N VAL A 69 -17.50 0.83 4.14
CA VAL A 69 -16.53 -0.28 4.24
C VAL A 69 -17.21 -1.53 4.82
N ALA A 70 -17.91 -1.41 5.95
CA ALA A 70 -18.58 -2.53 6.60
C ALA A 70 -19.71 -3.11 5.72
N GLN A 71 -20.55 -2.25 5.14
CA GLN A 71 -21.64 -2.66 4.23
C GLN A 71 -21.11 -3.38 2.99
N THR A 72 -20.08 -2.82 2.35
CA THR A 72 -19.49 -3.43 1.15
C THR A 72 -18.80 -4.74 1.48
N TYR A 73 -18.14 -4.85 2.64
CA TYR A 73 -17.55 -6.13 3.05
C TYR A 73 -18.62 -7.20 3.28
N GLN A 74 -19.76 -6.85 3.85
CA GLN A 74 -20.89 -7.79 3.98
C GLN A 74 -21.39 -8.24 2.60
N GLN A 75 -21.56 -7.31 1.66
CA GLN A 75 -21.95 -7.63 0.28
C GLN A 75 -20.96 -8.59 -0.39
N ILE A 76 -19.64 -8.37 -0.21
CA ILE A 76 -18.62 -9.29 -0.71
C ILE A 76 -18.79 -10.70 -0.13
N LYS A 77 -19.08 -10.82 1.16
CA LYS A 77 -19.29 -12.14 1.78
C LYS A 77 -20.45 -12.88 1.14
N ASP A 78 -21.50 -12.17 0.80
CA ASP A 78 -22.71 -12.75 0.20
C ASP A 78 -22.48 -13.13 -1.28
N GLU A 79 -21.73 -12.31 -2.04
CA GLU A 79 -21.51 -12.52 -3.47
C GLU A 79 -20.32 -13.43 -3.81
N CYS A 80 -19.21 -13.29 -3.10
CA CYS A 80 -17.95 -13.98 -3.43
C CYS A 80 -17.42 -14.85 -2.30
N GLY A 81 -17.98 -14.75 -1.11
CA GLY A 81 -17.46 -15.41 0.08
C GLY A 81 -16.34 -14.60 0.76
N SER A 82 -15.56 -15.27 1.56
CA SER A 82 -14.54 -14.60 2.37
C SER A 82 -13.39 -14.03 1.54
N VAL A 83 -12.83 -12.92 1.98
CA VAL A 83 -11.54 -12.40 1.49
C VAL A 83 -10.39 -13.20 2.11
N ASP A 84 -9.54 -13.77 1.27
CA ASP A 84 -8.38 -14.55 1.70
C ASP A 84 -7.10 -13.70 1.73
N ILE A 85 -6.97 -12.79 0.79
CA ILE A 85 -5.83 -11.86 0.69
C ILE A 85 -6.36 -10.45 0.58
N LEU A 86 -6.02 -9.60 1.56
CA LEU A 86 -6.27 -8.17 1.56
C LEU A 86 -5.00 -7.43 1.16
N ILE A 87 -5.07 -6.59 0.13
CA ILE A 87 -3.98 -5.68 -0.24
C ILE A 87 -4.46 -4.23 -0.04
N ASN A 88 -4.06 -3.62 1.07
CA ASN A 88 -4.27 -2.20 1.34
C ASN A 88 -3.30 -1.39 0.47
N CYS A 89 -3.76 -0.97 -0.72
CA CYS A 89 -2.94 -0.28 -1.71
C CYS A 89 -3.40 1.14 -2.01
N ALA A 90 -4.63 1.50 -1.67
CA ALA A 90 -5.09 2.88 -1.79
C ALA A 90 -4.19 3.83 -0.98
N GLY A 91 -3.91 4.99 -1.55
CA GLY A 91 -3.08 5.98 -0.89
C GLY A 91 -3.01 7.28 -1.69
N ILE A 92 -2.74 8.36 -1.01
CA ILE A 92 -2.65 9.70 -1.59
C ILE A 92 -1.39 10.43 -1.09
N VAL A 93 -0.95 11.39 -1.89
CA VAL A 93 0.02 12.42 -1.51
C VAL A 93 -0.69 13.76 -1.62
N ARG A 94 -0.82 14.47 -0.51
CA ARG A 94 -1.44 15.78 -0.44
C ARG A 94 -0.46 16.80 0.13
N GLY A 95 -0.65 18.07 -0.26
CA GLY A 95 0.07 19.18 0.33
C GLY A 95 1.59 19.05 0.23
N ASN A 96 2.14 18.90 -0.99
CA ASN A 96 3.58 18.94 -1.22
C ASN A 96 4.16 20.34 -0.97
N LYS A 97 4.19 20.75 0.30
CA LYS A 97 4.59 22.07 0.80
C LYS A 97 5.36 21.89 2.10
N THR A 98 6.06 22.94 2.53
CA THR A 98 6.61 23.01 3.88
C THR A 98 5.50 22.93 4.92
N PHE A 99 5.80 22.45 6.11
CA PHE A 99 4.76 22.09 7.08
C PHE A 99 3.91 23.28 7.51
N ASP A 100 4.49 24.47 7.61
CA ASP A 100 3.79 25.74 7.90
C ASP A 100 2.71 26.10 6.86
N GLN A 101 2.81 25.58 5.64
CA GLN A 101 1.86 25.80 4.55
C GLN A 101 0.85 24.66 4.36
N GLN A 102 0.94 23.60 5.17
CA GLN A 102 -0.01 22.49 5.10
C GLN A 102 -1.38 22.93 5.62
N THR A 103 -2.45 22.51 4.94
CA THR A 103 -3.81 22.74 5.43
C THR A 103 -4.23 21.62 6.38
N GLU A 104 -5.10 21.94 7.35
CA GLU A 104 -5.68 20.92 8.23
C GLU A 104 -6.38 19.82 7.43
N GLN A 105 -7.07 20.19 6.35
CA GLN A 105 -7.74 19.24 5.47
C GLN A 105 -6.75 18.25 4.81
N ASP A 106 -5.59 18.74 4.32
CA ASP A 106 -4.57 17.86 3.71
C ASP A 106 -3.96 16.93 4.76
N ILE A 107 -3.75 17.42 6.00
CA ILE A 107 -3.26 16.61 7.12
C ILE A 107 -4.27 15.49 7.42
N ARG A 108 -5.53 15.84 7.70
CA ARG A 108 -6.57 14.87 8.06
C ARG A 108 -6.78 13.84 6.95
N LEU A 109 -7.01 14.28 5.72
CA LEU A 109 -7.28 13.37 4.60
C LEU A 109 -6.12 12.43 4.30
N THR A 110 -4.86 12.89 4.46
CA THR A 110 -3.69 12.03 4.26
C THR A 110 -3.66 10.90 5.29
N PHE A 111 -3.94 11.18 6.56
CA PHE A 111 -4.00 10.16 7.60
C PHE A 111 -5.22 9.25 7.43
N GLU A 112 -6.39 9.80 7.11
CA GLU A 112 -7.60 9.01 6.86
C GLU A 112 -7.35 7.94 5.79
N VAL A 113 -6.84 8.35 4.63
CA VAL A 113 -6.65 7.43 3.50
C VAL A 113 -5.46 6.49 3.70
N ASN A 114 -4.30 7.03 4.16
CA ASN A 114 -3.06 6.25 4.16
C ASN A 114 -2.88 5.36 5.40
N THR A 115 -3.64 5.63 6.48
CA THR A 115 -3.42 5.01 7.79
C THR A 115 -4.70 4.48 8.40
N ILE A 116 -5.70 5.34 8.64
CA ILE A 116 -6.92 4.99 9.38
C ILE A 116 -7.79 4.01 8.58
N ALA A 117 -8.04 4.30 7.32
CA ALA A 117 -8.85 3.43 6.46
C ALA A 117 -8.28 2.00 6.33
N PRO A 118 -6.96 1.79 6.07
CA PRO A 118 -6.38 0.44 6.12
C PRO A 118 -6.57 -0.28 7.45
N MET A 119 -6.50 0.44 8.59
CA MET A 119 -6.77 -0.14 9.91
C MET A 119 -8.22 -0.59 10.03
N ILE A 120 -9.18 0.25 9.63
CA ILE A 120 -10.62 -0.04 9.68
C ILE A 120 -10.96 -1.23 8.76
N ILE A 121 -10.49 -1.22 7.51
CA ILE A 121 -10.72 -2.32 6.56
C ILE A 121 -10.16 -3.64 7.13
N THR A 122 -8.96 -3.57 7.68
CA THR A 122 -8.34 -4.75 8.29
C THR A 122 -9.15 -5.24 9.50
N LYS A 123 -9.65 -4.34 10.34
CA LYS A 123 -10.50 -4.66 11.49
C LYS A 123 -11.79 -5.37 11.07
N GLU A 124 -12.39 -4.99 9.95
CA GLU A 124 -13.60 -5.64 9.43
C GLU A 124 -13.33 -7.06 8.89
N ILE A 125 -12.18 -7.27 8.24
CA ILE A 125 -11.87 -8.52 7.53
C ILE A 125 -11.17 -9.54 8.43
N LEU A 126 -10.32 -9.07 9.33
CA LEU A 126 -9.45 -9.92 10.17
C LEU A 126 -10.23 -10.95 11.02
N PRO A 127 -11.40 -10.66 11.62
CA PRO A 127 -12.16 -11.66 12.38
C PRO A 127 -12.51 -12.90 11.55
N ASP A 128 -12.83 -12.73 10.27
CA ASP A 128 -13.15 -13.84 9.38
C ASP A 128 -11.89 -14.67 9.03
N MET A 129 -10.74 -14.01 8.85
CA MET A 129 -9.46 -14.68 8.66
C MET A 129 -9.06 -15.48 9.92
N LEU A 130 -9.26 -14.92 11.11
CA LEU A 130 -8.96 -15.57 12.39
C LEU A 130 -9.84 -16.81 12.60
N ARG A 131 -11.16 -16.73 12.36
CA ARG A 131 -12.06 -17.89 12.47
C ARG A 131 -11.66 -19.04 11.56
N ARG A 132 -11.17 -18.74 10.37
CA ARG A 132 -10.68 -19.75 9.42
C ARG A 132 -9.22 -20.14 9.68
N ASN A 133 -8.55 -19.45 10.60
CA ASN A 133 -7.12 -19.56 10.86
C ASN A 133 -6.27 -19.52 9.55
N SER A 134 -6.68 -18.67 8.63
CA SER A 134 -6.04 -18.52 7.31
C SER A 134 -6.34 -17.16 6.72
N GLY A 135 -5.32 -16.44 6.25
CA GLY A 135 -5.46 -15.14 5.62
C GLY A 135 -4.12 -14.46 5.39
N HIS A 136 -4.14 -13.42 4.56
CA HIS A 136 -2.96 -12.60 4.33
C HIS A 136 -3.33 -11.13 4.18
N ILE A 137 -2.71 -10.27 4.97
CA ILE A 137 -2.87 -8.82 4.92
C ILE A 137 -1.56 -8.25 4.35
N CYS A 138 -1.66 -7.51 3.26
CA CYS A 138 -0.52 -6.83 2.65
C CYS A 138 -0.74 -5.32 2.69
N ASN A 139 0.09 -4.59 3.43
CA ASN A 139 0.00 -3.15 3.57
C ASN A 139 1.05 -2.46 2.69
N ILE A 140 0.59 -1.65 1.73
CA ILE A 140 1.49 -0.84 0.89
C ILE A 140 1.81 0.46 1.62
N ALA A 141 2.90 0.43 2.36
CA ALA A 141 3.47 1.60 3.01
C ALA A 141 4.30 2.44 2.01
N SER A 142 5.51 2.83 2.39
CA SER A 142 6.45 3.59 1.54
C SER A 142 7.84 3.58 2.17
N ALA A 143 8.88 3.79 1.37
CA ALA A 143 10.19 4.20 1.86
C ALA A 143 10.12 5.51 2.68
N GLY A 144 9.16 6.39 2.36
CA GLY A 144 8.84 7.58 3.17
C GLY A 144 8.33 7.28 4.59
N GLY A 145 7.93 6.02 4.89
CA GLY A 145 7.66 5.55 6.25
C GLY A 145 8.93 5.11 7.00
N MET A 146 10.11 5.32 6.46
CA MET A 146 11.40 5.02 7.08
C MET A 146 12.43 6.14 6.85
N LEU A 147 12.24 6.97 5.82
CA LEU A 147 13.09 8.11 5.50
C LEU A 147 12.23 9.35 5.36
N SER A 148 12.58 10.40 6.09
CA SER A 148 11.92 11.69 5.97
C SER A 148 12.45 12.47 4.76
N THR A 149 11.56 13.20 4.12
CA THR A 149 11.87 14.05 2.96
C THR A 149 11.19 15.40 3.15
N PRO A 150 11.87 16.53 2.91
CA PRO A 150 11.23 17.85 2.94
C PRO A 150 9.99 17.89 2.04
N LYS A 151 9.01 18.71 2.40
CA LYS A 151 7.72 18.87 1.70
C LYS A 151 6.80 17.64 1.73
N MET A 152 7.16 16.58 2.48
CA MET A 152 6.38 15.36 2.63
C MET A 152 6.11 14.98 4.08
N SER A 153 6.21 15.90 5.02
CA SER A 153 6.11 15.62 6.47
C SER A 153 4.85 14.83 6.84
N VAL A 154 3.68 15.24 6.35
CA VAL A 154 2.40 14.59 6.64
C VAL A 154 2.32 13.20 5.99
N TYR A 155 2.72 13.10 4.73
CA TYR A 155 2.78 11.81 4.04
C TYR A 155 3.73 10.83 4.73
N ALA A 156 4.95 11.29 5.05
CA ALA A 156 5.92 10.48 5.77
C ALA A 156 5.36 10.00 7.11
N ALA A 157 4.81 10.89 7.92
CA ALA A 157 4.19 10.54 9.20
C ALA A 157 3.09 9.48 9.04
N SER A 158 2.20 9.61 8.04
CA SER A 158 1.16 8.62 7.76
C SER A 158 1.74 7.25 7.39
N LYS A 159 2.85 7.20 6.63
CA LYS A 159 3.49 5.95 6.22
C LYS A 159 4.34 5.32 7.35
N TRP A 160 4.92 6.13 8.24
CA TRP A 160 5.51 5.65 9.51
C TRP A 160 4.45 4.99 10.40
N ALA A 161 3.29 5.64 10.56
CA ALA A 161 2.17 5.08 11.32
C ALA A 161 1.69 3.75 10.73
N ALA A 162 1.55 3.66 9.41
CA ALA A 162 1.15 2.44 8.72
C ALA A 162 2.15 1.29 8.93
N ILE A 163 3.47 1.56 8.94
CA ILE A 163 4.50 0.56 9.21
C ILE A 163 4.44 0.08 10.66
N GLY A 164 4.38 1.02 11.63
CA GLY A 164 4.33 0.68 13.05
C GLY A 164 3.10 -0.14 13.42
N TRP A 165 1.93 0.27 12.94
CA TRP A 165 0.69 -0.49 13.09
C TRP A 165 0.78 -1.90 12.47
N SER A 166 1.28 -1.99 11.24
CA SER A 166 1.42 -3.27 10.55
C SER A 166 2.35 -4.24 11.28
N ASP A 167 3.45 -3.74 11.85
CA ASP A 167 4.36 -4.53 12.67
C ASP A 167 3.67 -5.01 13.96
N SER A 168 2.88 -4.16 14.65
CA SER A 168 2.16 -4.53 15.87
C SER A 168 1.13 -5.63 15.61
N VAL A 169 0.28 -5.46 14.58
CA VAL A 169 -0.71 -6.49 14.21
C VAL A 169 -0.03 -7.82 13.86
N ARG A 170 1.09 -7.78 13.17
CA ARG A 170 1.87 -9.00 12.88
C ARG A 170 2.33 -9.72 14.15
N ILE A 171 2.79 -8.97 15.14
CA ILE A 171 3.26 -9.54 16.42
C ILE A 171 2.07 -10.12 17.20
N GLU A 172 0.95 -9.39 17.28
CA GLU A 172 -0.29 -9.89 17.91
C GLU A 172 -0.74 -11.23 17.31
N LEU A 173 -0.74 -11.34 15.98
CA LEU A 173 -1.09 -12.58 15.28
C LEU A 173 -0.11 -13.72 15.55
N GLN A 174 1.17 -13.42 15.74
CA GLN A 174 2.19 -14.40 16.14
C GLN A 174 1.96 -14.90 17.57
N GLU A 175 1.68 -13.99 18.52
CA GLU A 175 1.35 -14.35 19.91
C GLU A 175 0.08 -15.20 19.99
N MET A 176 -0.92 -14.91 19.14
CA MET A 176 -2.13 -15.73 18.99
C MET A 176 -1.87 -17.10 18.32
N LYS A 177 -0.64 -17.37 17.86
CA LYS A 177 -0.29 -18.55 17.04
C LYS A 177 -1.19 -18.73 15.82
N SER A 178 -1.64 -17.62 15.23
CA SER A 178 -2.51 -17.63 14.06
C SER A 178 -1.71 -17.87 12.77
N ASN A 179 -2.35 -18.57 11.81
CA ASN A 179 -1.84 -18.71 10.44
C ASN A 179 -2.21 -17.54 9.53
N VAL A 180 -2.70 -16.42 10.08
CA VAL A 180 -2.87 -15.18 9.34
C VAL A 180 -1.55 -14.44 9.27
N HIS A 181 -1.15 -14.05 8.05
CA HIS A 181 0.13 -13.39 7.82
C HIS A 181 -0.03 -11.89 7.51
N VAL A 182 0.94 -11.10 7.91
CA VAL A 182 1.03 -9.68 7.55
C VAL A 182 2.32 -9.42 6.79
N THR A 183 2.21 -8.75 5.63
CA THR A 183 3.34 -8.28 4.84
C THR A 183 3.29 -6.75 4.74
N THR A 184 4.35 -6.09 5.16
CA THR A 184 4.54 -4.66 4.97
C THR A 184 5.46 -4.42 3.78
N ILE A 185 5.00 -3.65 2.80
CA ILE A 185 5.78 -3.27 1.63
C ILE A 185 6.17 -1.80 1.74
N ALA A 186 7.45 -1.51 1.62
CA ALA A 186 7.99 -0.15 1.64
C ALA A 186 8.69 0.17 0.30
N PRO A 187 7.92 0.53 -0.74
CA PRO A 187 8.50 0.89 -2.02
C PRO A 187 9.04 2.32 -2.00
N TYR A 188 10.12 2.54 -2.74
CA TYR A 188 10.56 3.86 -3.16
C TYR A 188 9.63 4.41 -4.25
N PHE A 189 9.91 5.58 -4.81
CA PHE A 189 9.07 6.17 -5.85
C PHE A 189 8.83 5.18 -7.00
N ILE A 190 7.57 5.00 -7.38
CA ILE A 190 7.13 4.13 -8.48
C ILE A 190 6.57 5.02 -9.59
N ASN A 191 6.96 4.75 -10.82
CA ASN A 191 6.50 5.49 -12.00
C ASN A 191 5.06 5.10 -12.39
N THR A 192 4.07 5.52 -11.57
CA THR A 192 2.63 5.30 -11.80
C THR A 192 1.85 6.60 -11.96
N GLY A 193 2.54 7.73 -12.11
CA GLY A 193 1.93 9.05 -12.17
C GLY A 193 1.73 9.71 -10.80
N MET A 194 1.63 8.97 -9.70
CA MET A 194 1.47 9.54 -8.36
C MET A 194 2.61 10.47 -7.96
N PHE A 195 3.82 10.17 -8.40
CA PHE A 195 5.06 10.90 -8.10
C PHE A 195 5.67 11.57 -9.33
N ASN A 196 4.84 12.10 -10.23
CA ASN A 196 5.34 12.85 -11.39
C ASN A 196 6.16 14.07 -10.93
N GLY A 197 7.25 14.35 -11.65
CA GLY A 197 8.17 15.43 -11.34
C GLY A 197 9.24 15.10 -10.29
N VAL A 198 9.17 13.97 -9.61
CA VAL A 198 10.21 13.55 -8.66
C VAL A 198 11.52 13.27 -9.40
N LYS A 199 12.62 13.78 -8.85
CA LYS A 199 13.99 13.49 -9.32
C LYS A 199 14.73 12.67 -8.26
N SER A 200 15.39 11.61 -8.68
CA SER A 200 16.17 10.74 -7.80
C SER A 200 17.48 10.35 -8.52
N PRO A 201 18.55 11.14 -8.32
CA PRO A 201 19.78 10.96 -9.11
C PRO A 201 20.49 9.63 -8.84
N LEU A 202 20.54 9.17 -7.60
CA LEU A 202 21.29 7.96 -7.23
C LEU A 202 20.40 6.72 -7.02
N LEU A 203 19.14 6.92 -6.64
CA LEU A 203 18.21 5.81 -6.40
C LEU A 203 17.21 5.73 -7.55
N PRO A 204 17.19 4.68 -8.35
CA PRO A 204 16.33 4.62 -9.54
C PRO A 204 14.85 4.61 -9.15
N ILE A 205 14.04 5.42 -9.84
CA ILE A 205 12.59 5.36 -9.78
C ILE A 205 12.16 3.98 -10.25
N GLN A 206 11.33 3.31 -9.45
CA GLN A 206 10.96 1.93 -9.68
C GLN A 206 9.93 1.83 -10.80
N GLN A 207 10.10 0.83 -11.68
CA GLN A 207 9.12 0.51 -12.69
C GLN A 207 7.93 -0.25 -12.08
N PRO A 208 6.68 0.05 -12.50
CA PRO A 208 5.48 -0.51 -11.88
C PRO A 208 5.41 -2.04 -11.95
N GLU A 209 5.62 -2.63 -13.13
CA GLU A 209 5.52 -4.08 -13.35
C GLU A 209 6.51 -4.91 -12.51
N PRO A 210 7.83 -4.62 -12.51
CA PRO A 210 8.78 -5.33 -11.66
C PRO A 210 8.47 -5.14 -10.17
N THR A 211 7.94 -3.97 -9.78
CA THR A 211 7.59 -3.67 -8.39
C THR A 211 6.38 -4.49 -7.95
N ALA A 212 5.30 -4.50 -8.73
CA ALA A 212 4.13 -5.33 -8.47
C ALA A 212 4.50 -6.81 -8.37
N ARG A 213 5.36 -7.30 -9.25
CA ARG A 213 5.87 -8.69 -9.21
C ARG A 213 6.62 -9.01 -7.91
N LYS A 214 7.42 -8.06 -7.40
CA LYS A 214 8.13 -8.21 -6.11
C LYS A 214 7.14 -8.25 -4.94
N ILE A 215 6.06 -7.45 -5.00
CA ILE A 215 5.01 -7.42 -3.97
C ILE A 215 4.25 -8.75 -3.96
N ILE A 216 3.74 -9.20 -5.10
CA ILE A 216 3.04 -10.48 -5.21
C ILE A 216 3.92 -11.65 -4.71
N ARG A 217 5.21 -11.67 -5.06
CA ARG A 217 6.16 -12.67 -4.55
C ARG A 217 6.36 -12.56 -3.03
N ALA A 218 6.31 -11.36 -2.45
CA ALA A 218 6.44 -11.18 -1.01
C ALA A 218 5.22 -11.77 -0.28
N ILE A 219 4.01 -11.56 -0.79
CA ILE A 219 2.78 -12.19 -0.30
C ILE A 219 2.91 -13.72 -0.38
N GLU A 220 3.25 -14.26 -1.55
CA GLU A 220 3.33 -15.72 -1.76
C GLU A 220 4.40 -16.40 -0.88
N ARG A 221 5.41 -15.64 -0.42
CA ARG A 221 6.48 -16.11 0.46
C ARG A 221 6.28 -15.77 1.94
N ASN A 222 5.14 -15.22 2.29
CA ASN A 222 4.80 -14.76 3.65
C ASN A 222 5.92 -13.88 4.25
N ARG A 223 6.47 -12.96 3.46
CA ARG A 223 7.50 -12.05 3.93
C ARG A 223 6.89 -11.04 4.90
N THR A 224 7.51 -10.85 6.05
CA THR A 224 7.04 -9.87 7.05
C THR A 224 7.23 -8.44 6.56
N PHE A 225 8.38 -8.16 5.93
CA PHE A 225 8.73 -6.85 5.41
C PHE A 225 9.45 -6.94 4.07
N ARG A 226 9.21 -5.98 3.17
CA ARG A 226 9.89 -5.86 1.89
C ARG A 226 10.14 -4.40 1.51
N GLY A 227 11.39 -3.92 1.66
CA GLY A 227 11.87 -2.69 1.04
C GLY A 227 12.11 -2.89 -0.47
N ILE A 228 11.75 -1.92 -1.28
CA ILE A 228 11.97 -1.92 -2.75
C ILE A 228 12.51 -0.55 -3.17
N PRO A 229 13.74 -0.46 -3.72
CA PRO A 229 14.72 -1.52 -3.99
C PRO A 229 15.25 -2.19 -2.72
N PHE A 230 16.03 -3.26 -2.89
CA PHE A 230 16.47 -4.13 -1.80
C PHE A 230 17.27 -3.36 -0.70
N GLY A 231 18.05 -2.36 -1.06
CA GLY A 231 18.80 -1.55 -0.09
C GLY A 231 17.95 -0.92 1.02
N PHE A 232 16.65 -0.62 0.73
CA PHE A 232 15.73 -0.10 1.74
C PHE A 232 15.38 -1.10 2.85
N HIS A 233 15.73 -2.37 2.70
CA HIS A 233 15.64 -3.37 3.77
C HIS A 233 16.51 -3.03 4.97
N PHE A 234 17.63 -2.34 4.74
CA PHE A 234 18.65 -2.03 5.73
C PHE A 234 18.58 -0.61 6.27
N ILE A 235 17.60 0.19 5.87
CA ILE A 235 17.51 1.59 6.31
C ILE A 235 17.42 1.69 7.84
N ARG A 236 16.59 0.84 8.47
CA ARG A 236 16.48 0.80 9.95
C ARG A 236 17.81 0.45 10.63
N PHE A 237 18.60 -0.43 10.04
CA PHE A 237 19.95 -0.78 10.54
C PHE A 237 20.85 0.45 10.47
N TRP A 238 20.89 1.16 9.33
CA TRP A 238 21.70 2.37 9.19
C TRP A 238 21.26 3.49 10.14
N GLN A 239 19.94 3.64 10.36
CA GLN A 239 19.42 4.59 11.35
C GLN A 239 19.81 4.25 12.78
N ALA A 240 19.95 2.98 13.11
CA ALA A 240 20.33 2.55 14.46
C ALA A 240 21.82 2.75 14.78
N ILE A 241 22.71 2.67 13.78
CA ILE A 241 24.16 2.75 14.00
C ILE A 241 24.78 4.11 13.65
N LEU A 242 24.15 4.89 12.78
CA LEU A 242 24.67 6.20 12.40
C LEU A 242 24.09 7.30 13.29
N PRO A 243 24.89 8.23 13.79
CA PRO A 243 24.37 9.46 14.38
C PRO A 243 23.46 10.18 13.37
N ILE A 244 22.36 10.76 13.83
CA ILE A 244 21.32 11.33 12.96
C ILE A 244 21.86 12.32 11.93
N ARG A 245 22.81 13.17 12.33
CA ARG A 245 23.43 14.15 11.41
C ARG A 245 24.23 13.47 10.29
N VAL A 246 24.90 12.35 10.57
CA VAL A 246 25.64 11.57 9.58
C VAL A 246 24.66 10.87 8.64
N PHE A 247 23.62 10.27 9.21
CA PHE A 247 22.57 9.65 8.43
C PHE A 247 21.90 10.66 7.46
N ASP A 248 21.51 11.83 7.97
CA ASP A 248 20.91 12.91 7.17
C ASP A 248 21.85 13.41 6.07
N PHE A 249 23.13 13.59 6.37
CA PHE A 249 24.11 13.97 5.35
C PHE A 249 24.24 12.92 4.26
N VAL A 250 24.39 11.66 4.62
CA VAL A 250 24.55 10.56 3.66
C VAL A 250 23.26 10.38 2.83
N PHE A 251 22.13 10.13 3.46
CA PHE A 251 20.89 9.82 2.75
C PHE A 251 20.18 11.06 2.22
N GLY A 252 20.22 12.15 2.96
CA GLY A 252 19.59 13.41 2.55
C GLY A 252 20.36 14.13 1.43
N THR A 253 21.63 14.42 1.67
CA THR A 253 22.46 15.24 0.77
C THR A 253 23.16 14.40 -0.28
N VAL A 254 23.96 13.39 0.09
CA VAL A 254 24.75 12.60 -0.88
C VAL A 254 23.83 11.78 -1.80
N PHE A 255 22.83 11.07 -1.24
CA PHE A 255 21.82 10.35 -2.04
C PHE A 255 20.74 11.27 -2.64
N GLY A 256 20.73 12.57 -2.30
CA GLY A 256 19.84 13.56 -2.89
C GLY A 256 18.35 13.41 -2.52
N ILE A 257 18.03 12.70 -1.42
CA ILE A 257 16.63 12.45 -1.01
C ILE A 257 15.93 13.75 -0.61
N TYR A 258 16.65 14.73 -0.03
CA TYR A 258 16.06 16.01 0.41
C TYR A 258 15.59 16.88 -0.76
N HIS A 259 16.13 16.70 -1.95
CA HIS A 259 15.76 17.44 -3.16
C HIS A 259 14.83 16.65 -4.09
N ALA A 260 14.47 15.42 -3.72
CA ALA A 260 13.68 14.56 -4.60
C ALA A 260 12.30 15.16 -4.96
N MET A 261 11.73 15.96 -4.07
CA MET A 261 10.39 16.53 -4.22
C MET A 261 10.36 17.96 -4.76
N ASP A 262 11.49 18.55 -5.14
CA ASP A 262 11.55 19.96 -5.55
C ASP A 262 10.74 20.25 -6.82
N ASN A 263 10.68 19.32 -7.75
CA ASN A 263 9.92 19.43 -8.99
C ASN A 263 8.65 18.55 -9.02
N PHE A 264 8.17 18.14 -7.86
CA PHE A 264 6.99 17.31 -7.77
C PHE A 264 5.73 18.03 -8.28
N THR A 265 5.06 17.41 -9.24
CA THR A 265 3.78 17.88 -9.80
C THR A 265 2.60 17.01 -9.40
N GLY A 266 2.88 15.77 -8.97
CA GLY A 266 1.86 14.80 -8.65
C GLY A 266 1.11 14.30 -9.88
N ARG A 267 -0.01 13.60 -9.64
CA ARG A 267 -0.88 13.12 -10.71
C ARG A 267 -1.58 14.32 -11.36
N THR A 268 -1.26 14.65 -12.59
CA THR A 268 -2.10 15.52 -13.42
C THR A 268 -3.46 14.84 -13.64
N LYS A 269 -4.53 15.62 -13.46
CA LYS A 269 -5.91 15.16 -13.67
C LYS A 269 -6.13 14.74 -15.12
#